data_c6131a1a77d4f2f1bef0e5a318766892
#
_entry.id   c6131a1a77d4f2f1bef0e5a318766892
#
_cell.length_a   1.000
_cell.length_b   1.000
_cell.length_c   1.000
_cell.angle_alpha   90.00
_cell.angle_beta   90.00
_cell.angle_gamma   90.00
#
_symmetry.space_group_name_H-M   'P 1'
#
loop_
_entity.id
_entity.type
_entity.pdbx_description
1 polymer ?
#
loop_
_entity_poly.entity_id
_entity_poly.type
_entity_poly.pdbx_seq_one_letter_code
_entity_poly.pdbx_strand_id
1 'polypeptide(L)'
;MQTTHLFALTAAVGSIWLLSSCETTQPTPTTTAAPRARITVLFDAFGKDVAMTKDWGYAALVEINGKRILFDTGNDAAVLAKNVKAKGVDLTKLDFVVLSHRHSDHVSGLSYVLSVNPHVKIYAPKEGFGIFGSDLPSKFFRKDDSLPAGMRYYNGAPPETMKFGTLFPGANIQLIDKTTEVTPSITLIALTSEAPGTKELKELSLTIDTPDGVVLVVGCSHPGIEAIVAEALKINQHIHFLTGGFHLVVAQNPVIEKVANALHDTYKVDFIAPGHCTGEPAFTALQKVFGDRYLYAGLGTTLSMRASPRAASNQGGALGLDDGDSRSYRTLLAKSDDLHETGVSVVRLAGVQ
;
A
#
# COMPACT_ATOMS: atom_id res chain seq x y z
N MET A 1 65.79 -69.81 55.12
CA MET A 1 65.06 -68.78 55.78
C MET A 1 64.20 -68.09 54.81
N GLN A 2 62.92 -68.19 54.99
CA GLN A 2 61.78 -67.61 54.27
C GLN A 2 61.74 -67.66 52.76
N THR A 3 60.99 -68.64 52.30
CA THR A 3 60.43 -68.89 51.01
C THR A 3 59.21 -68.00 50.76
N THR A 4 59.16 -67.34 49.60
CA THR A 4 57.97 -66.65 49.18
C THR A 4 57.45 -67.27 47.89
N HIS A 5 56.23 -67.77 47.96
CA HIS A 5 55.52 -68.35 46.80
C HIS A 5 54.95 -67.27 45.86
N LEU A 6 55.19 -67.45 44.58
CA LEU A 6 54.66 -66.61 43.52
C LEU A 6 53.45 -67.30 42.92
N PHE A 7 52.27 -66.70 43.08
CA PHE A 7 51.05 -67.13 42.35
C PHE A 7 50.92 -66.35 41.03
N ALA A 8 50.85 -67.08 39.96
CA ALA A 8 50.58 -66.53 38.64
C ALA A 8 49.07 -66.41 38.44
N LEU A 9 48.59 -65.18 38.12
CA LEU A 9 47.20 -64.92 37.75
C LEU A 9 47.15 -64.72 36.25
N THR A 10 46.52 -65.61 35.53
CA THR A 10 46.22 -65.48 34.08
C THR A 10 45.01 -64.57 33.91
N ALA A 11 45.22 -63.39 33.30
CA ALA A 11 44.14 -62.52 32.90
C ALA A 11 43.69 -62.79 31.47
N ALA A 12 42.41 -63.17 31.31
CA ALA A 12 41.78 -63.33 30.03
C ALA A 12 41.37 -61.94 29.50
N VAL A 13 41.93 -61.54 28.37
CA VAL A 13 41.58 -60.27 27.70
C VAL A 13 40.39 -60.54 26.78
N GLY A 14 39.20 -60.13 27.23
CA GLY A 14 37.99 -60.09 26.40
C GLY A 14 38.00 -58.81 25.53
N SER A 15 38.14 -58.98 24.21
CA SER A 15 38.02 -57.86 23.24
C SER A 15 36.57 -57.46 23.07
N ILE A 16 36.16 -56.30 23.63
CA ILE A 16 34.87 -55.69 23.40
C ILE A 16 34.97 -54.85 22.10
N TRP A 17 34.32 -55.30 21.05
CA TRP A 17 34.12 -54.51 19.83
C TRP A 17 33.01 -53.51 20.10
N LEU A 18 33.37 -52.21 20.30
CA LEU A 18 32.43 -51.10 20.25
C LEU A 18 32.08 -50.79 18.81
N LEU A 19 30.87 -51.22 18.38
CA LEU A 19 30.26 -50.77 17.15
C LEU A 19 29.85 -49.28 17.34
N SER A 20 30.68 -48.39 16.84
CA SER A 20 30.37 -46.95 16.76
C SER A 20 29.35 -46.79 15.63
N SER A 21 28.07 -46.68 15.98
CA SER A 21 27.00 -46.25 15.05
C SER A 21 27.25 -44.83 14.68
N CYS A 22 27.79 -44.59 13.50
CA CYS A 22 27.84 -43.23 12.90
C CYS A 22 26.41 -42.88 12.47
N GLU A 23 25.65 -42.22 13.37
CA GLU A 23 24.39 -41.58 12.99
C GLU A 23 24.72 -40.44 12.07
N THR A 24 24.54 -40.62 10.76
CA THR A 24 24.50 -39.56 9.78
C THR A 24 23.24 -38.77 10.05
N THR A 25 23.35 -37.70 10.82
CA THR A 25 22.32 -36.65 10.89
C THR A 25 22.17 -36.03 9.51
N GLN A 26 21.15 -36.48 8.76
CA GLN A 26 20.72 -35.78 7.57
C GLN A 26 20.33 -34.34 7.98
N PRO A 27 20.83 -33.31 7.28
CA PRO A 27 20.39 -31.96 7.54
C PRO A 27 18.88 -31.91 7.28
N THR A 28 18.13 -31.56 8.33
CA THR A 28 16.69 -31.26 8.22
C THR A 28 16.51 -30.24 7.11
N PRO A 29 15.66 -30.46 6.10
CA PRO A 29 15.42 -29.46 5.06
C PRO A 29 14.93 -28.18 5.75
N THR A 30 15.74 -27.13 5.68
CA THR A 30 15.34 -25.79 6.12
C THR A 30 14.18 -25.41 5.22
N THR A 31 12.97 -25.51 5.72
CA THR A 31 11.76 -25.02 5.04
C THR A 31 11.95 -23.51 4.94
N THR A 32 12.48 -23.03 3.82
CA THR A 32 12.45 -21.62 3.49
C THR A 32 10.97 -21.23 3.45
N ALA A 33 10.53 -20.49 4.48
CA ALA A 33 9.17 -19.99 4.51
C ALA A 33 8.92 -19.25 3.18
N ALA A 34 7.82 -19.60 2.50
CA ALA A 34 7.43 -18.94 1.25
C ALA A 34 7.47 -17.40 1.44
N PRO A 35 7.96 -16.65 0.48
CA PRO A 35 8.05 -15.19 0.60
C PRO A 35 6.67 -14.65 0.94
N ARG A 36 6.57 -13.95 2.06
CA ARG A 36 5.33 -13.33 2.51
C ARG A 36 5.30 -11.91 1.97
N ALA A 37 4.26 -11.58 1.23
CA ALA A 37 3.95 -10.18 0.94
C ALA A 37 3.14 -9.61 2.11
N ARG A 38 3.48 -8.40 2.55
CA ARG A 38 2.75 -7.68 3.62
C ARG A 38 2.46 -6.26 3.19
N ILE A 39 1.26 -5.79 3.47
CA ILE A 39 0.88 -4.39 3.29
C ILE A 39 0.37 -3.88 4.63
N THR A 40 1.04 -2.89 5.21
CA THR A 40 0.66 -2.28 6.48
C THR A 40 0.17 -0.86 6.24
N VAL A 41 -1.10 -0.59 6.58
CA VAL A 41 -1.68 0.76 6.46
C VAL A 41 -1.17 1.64 7.60
N LEU A 42 -0.43 2.70 7.24
CA LEU A 42 0.20 3.63 8.19
C LEU A 42 -0.55 4.96 8.31
N PHE A 43 -1.43 5.28 7.36
CA PHE A 43 -2.22 6.49 7.37
C PHE A 43 -3.58 6.25 6.72
N ASP A 44 -4.66 6.53 7.44
CA ASP A 44 -6.03 6.50 6.93
C ASP A 44 -6.98 7.20 7.94
N ALA A 45 -8.15 7.61 7.46
CA ALA A 45 -9.18 8.28 8.26
C ALA A 45 -10.02 7.30 9.11
N PHE A 46 -9.94 5.99 8.87
CA PHE A 46 -10.62 4.97 9.66
C PHE A 46 -9.67 3.87 10.09
N GLY A 47 -10.00 3.18 11.17
CA GLY A 47 -9.16 2.10 11.69
C GLY A 47 -9.50 1.75 13.13
N LYS A 48 -9.07 0.57 13.57
CA LYS A 48 -9.31 0.04 14.92
C LYS A 48 -8.14 0.22 15.88
N ASP A 49 -6.93 0.48 15.36
CA ASP A 49 -5.72 0.61 16.17
C ASP A 49 -5.77 1.91 16.99
N VAL A 50 -5.99 1.78 18.30
CA VAL A 50 -6.12 2.92 19.23
C VAL A 50 -4.80 3.61 19.54
N ALA A 51 -3.65 2.99 19.23
CA ALA A 51 -2.33 3.59 19.41
C ALA A 51 -1.98 4.56 18.26
N MET A 52 -2.72 4.50 17.16
CA MET A 52 -2.49 5.30 15.96
C MET A 52 -3.49 6.46 15.87
N THR A 53 -3.08 7.52 15.18
CA THR A 53 -3.89 8.71 14.96
C THR A 53 -4.49 8.67 13.57
N LYS A 54 -5.83 8.72 13.49
CA LYS A 54 -6.58 8.82 12.23
C LYS A 54 -6.51 10.24 11.70
N ASP A 55 -6.34 10.37 10.40
CA ASP A 55 -6.45 11.63 9.68
C ASP A 55 -6.76 11.33 8.21
N TRP A 56 -7.30 12.30 7.48
CA TRP A 56 -7.61 12.14 6.07
C TRP A 56 -6.32 12.05 5.25
N GLY A 57 -6.17 11.00 4.47
CA GLY A 57 -4.99 10.72 3.63
C GLY A 57 -4.66 9.25 3.58
N TYR A 58 -3.62 8.90 2.84
CA TYR A 58 -3.20 7.51 2.69
C TYR A 58 -1.69 7.34 2.79
N ALA A 59 -1.25 6.29 3.47
CA ALA A 59 0.10 5.76 3.38
C ALA A 59 0.10 4.27 3.73
N ALA A 60 0.84 3.48 2.96
CA ALA A 60 1.01 2.06 3.19
C ALA A 60 2.47 1.61 3.03
N LEU A 61 2.97 0.81 3.97
CA LEU A 61 4.24 0.09 3.80
C LEU A 61 3.96 -1.24 3.09
N VAL A 62 4.56 -1.42 1.93
CA VAL A 62 4.51 -2.64 1.13
C VAL A 62 5.83 -3.37 1.26
N GLU A 63 5.80 -4.59 1.80
CA GLU A 63 6.96 -5.47 1.96
C GLU A 63 6.75 -6.73 1.13
N ILE A 64 7.49 -6.86 0.03
CA ILE A 64 7.31 -7.96 -0.91
C ILE A 64 8.60 -8.24 -1.68
N ASN A 65 8.91 -9.51 -1.96
CA ASN A 65 10.10 -9.91 -2.73
C ASN A 65 11.41 -9.31 -2.17
N GLY A 66 11.50 -9.15 -0.84
CA GLY A 66 12.64 -8.53 -0.16
C GLY A 66 12.73 -7.01 -0.30
N LYS A 67 11.73 -6.37 -0.91
CA LYS A 67 11.62 -4.91 -1.03
C LYS A 67 10.73 -4.31 0.03
N ARG A 68 11.08 -3.11 0.46
CA ARG A 68 10.32 -2.27 1.40
C ARG A 68 9.98 -0.95 0.72
N ILE A 69 8.72 -0.76 0.40
CA ILE A 69 8.21 0.35 -0.39
C ILE A 69 7.23 1.13 0.47
N LEU A 70 7.44 2.43 0.63
CA LEU A 70 6.40 3.29 1.18
C LEU A 70 5.58 3.85 0.00
N PHE A 71 4.31 3.53 -0.02
CA PHE A 71 3.36 4.06 -0.99
C PHE A 71 2.54 5.17 -0.34
N ASP A 72 2.70 6.40 -0.81
CA ASP A 72 2.21 7.65 -0.24
C ASP A 72 2.68 7.96 1.20
N THR A 73 2.36 9.15 1.70
CA THR A 73 2.90 9.65 2.96
C THR A 73 1.86 10.32 3.87
N GLY A 74 0.59 10.33 3.46
CA GLY A 74 -0.48 10.95 4.23
C GLY A 74 -0.48 12.47 4.20
N ASN A 75 -1.40 13.07 4.97
CA ASN A 75 -1.71 14.49 4.99
C ASN A 75 -0.84 15.32 5.96
N ASP A 76 -0.24 14.68 6.95
CA ASP A 76 0.51 15.36 8.01
C ASP A 76 1.75 14.57 8.45
N ALA A 77 2.89 15.26 8.49
CA ALA A 77 4.18 14.66 8.82
C ALA A 77 4.26 14.18 10.29
N ALA A 78 3.64 14.91 11.23
CA ALA A 78 3.67 14.54 12.63
C ALA A 78 2.74 13.34 12.92
N VAL A 79 1.60 13.28 12.25
CA VAL A 79 0.69 12.13 12.32
C VAL A 79 1.37 10.89 11.73
N LEU A 80 2.00 11.00 10.55
CA LEU A 80 2.76 9.90 9.96
C LEU A 80 3.87 9.41 10.92
N ALA A 81 4.66 10.34 11.48
CA ALA A 81 5.72 10.00 12.43
C ALA A 81 5.20 9.23 13.65
N LYS A 82 4.07 9.67 14.22
CA LYS A 82 3.42 9.00 15.35
C LYS A 82 2.96 7.59 14.98
N ASN A 83 2.34 7.43 13.82
CA ASN A 83 1.81 6.17 13.34
C ASN A 83 2.92 5.16 13.00
N VAL A 84 3.98 5.61 12.32
CA VAL A 84 5.19 4.83 12.04
C VAL A 84 5.82 4.31 13.33
N LYS A 85 5.94 5.18 14.35
CA LYS A 85 6.45 4.80 15.67
C LYS A 85 5.54 3.78 16.36
N ALA A 86 4.23 3.99 16.35
CA ALA A 86 3.25 3.09 16.97
C ALA A 86 3.29 1.68 16.36
N LYS A 87 3.53 1.58 15.04
CA LYS A 87 3.68 0.30 14.34
C LYS A 87 5.09 -0.29 14.38
N GLY A 88 6.06 0.41 14.98
CA GLY A 88 7.45 -0.05 15.03
C GLY A 88 8.10 -0.15 13.65
N VAL A 89 7.67 0.67 12.69
CA VAL A 89 8.21 0.67 11.32
C VAL A 89 9.49 1.49 11.25
N ASP A 90 10.52 0.94 10.63
CA ASP A 90 11.80 1.63 10.37
C ASP A 90 11.84 2.13 8.91
N LEU A 91 11.62 3.42 8.70
CA LEU A 91 11.66 4.04 7.38
C LEU A 91 13.08 4.25 6.83
N THR A 92 14.13 4.07 7.65
CA THR A 92 15.51 4.14 7.16
C THR A 92 15.87 2.96 6.24
N LYS A 93 15.05 1.89 6.29
CA LYS A 93 15.22 0.65 5.52
C LYS A 93 14.33 0.58 4.27
N LEU A 94 13.80 1.69 3.80
CA LEU A 94 13.05 1.73 2.55
C LEU A 94 13.97 1.56 1.35
N ASP A 95 13.57 0.74 0.38
CA ASP A 95 14.20 0.71 -0.95
C ASP A 95 13.81 1.95 -1.75
N PHE A 96 12.53 2.33 -1.69
CA PHE A 96 12.03 3.55 -2.32
C PHE A 96 10.65 3.96 -1.78
N VAL A 97 10.26 5.18 -2.14
CA VAL A 97 8.92 5.75 -1.92
C VAL A 97 8.23 5.89 -3.28
N VAL A 98 6.93 5.66 -3.32
CA VAL A 98 6.08 6.01 -4.46
C VAL A 98 5.08 7.06 -3.98
N LEU A 99 5.05 8.21 -4.63
CA LEU A 99 4.00 9.21 -4.46
C LEU A 99 3.00 9.02 -5.60
N SER A 100 1.77 8.67 -5.26
CA SER A 100 0.75 8.36 -6.26
C SER A 100 0.40 9.57 -7.11
N HIS A 101 0.10 10.71 -6.48
CA HIS A 101 -0.28 11.95 -7.16
C HIS A 101 -0.03 13.17 -6.26
N ARG A 102 -0.30 14.37 -6.77
CA ARG A 102 0.07 15.65 -6.16
C ARG A 102 -0.80 16.14 -4.98
N HIS A 103 -1.89 15.47 -4.62
CA HIS A 103 -2.73 15.93 -3.53
C HIS A 103 -2.02 15.86 -2.18
N SER A 104 -2.28 16.86 -1.33
CA SER A 104 -1.57 17.05 -0.06
C SER A 104 -1.73 15.86 0.89
N ASP A 105 -2.87 15.22 0.87
CA ASP A 105 -3.20 14.06 1.69
C ASP A 105 -2.46 12.75 1.30
N HIS A 106 -1.61 12.83 0.27
CA HIS A 106 -0.70 11.76 -0.16
C HIS A 106 0.79 12.14 -0.03
N VAL A 107 1.11 13.44 0.00
CA VAL A 107 2.51 13.89 -0.10
C VAL A 107 3.00 14.71 1.09
N SER A 108 2.12 15.23 1.97
CA SER A 108 2.54 16.13 3.04
C SER A 108 3.44 15.49 4.09
N GLY A 109 3.32 14.18 4.30
CA GLY A 109 4.19 13.43 5.21
C GLY A 109 5.61 13.20 4.68
N LEU A 110 5.90 13.53 3.41
CA LEU A 110 7.22 13.31 2.80
C LEU A 110 8.33 14.06 3.54
N SER A 111 8.05 15.20 4.13
CA SER A 111 9.03 15.94 4.94
C SER A 111 9.55 15.12 6.13
N TYR A 112 8.68 14.35 6.80
CA TYR A 112 9.12 13.43 7.84
C TYR A 112 9.96 12.28 7.27
N VAL A 113 9.53 11.67 6.16
CA VAL A 113 10.30 10.59 5.52
C VAL A 113 11.72 11.07 5.20
N LEU A 114 11.86 12.24 4.59
CA LEU A 114 13.16 12.82 4.24
C LEU A 114 13.98 13.22 5.48
N SER A 115 13.36 13.57 6.60
CA SER A 115 14.08 13.85 7.85
C SER A 115 14.77 12.62 8.44
N VAL A 116 14.23 11.42 8.21
CA VAL A 116 14.79 10.15 8.72
C VAL A 116 15.54 9.34 7.67
N ASN A 117 15.24 9.57 6.39
CA ASN A 117 15.90 8.91 5.25
C ASN A 117 16.10 9.90 4.09
N PRO A 118 17.08 10.83 4.19
CA PRO A 118 17.22 11.96 3.28
C PRO A 118 17.60 11.56 1.85
N HIS A 119 18.11 10.35 1.64
CA HIS A 119 18.59 9.88 0.33
C HIS A 119 17.70 8.80 -0.29
N VAL A 120 16.55 8.49 0.34
CA VAL A 120 15.63 7.50 -0.19
C VAL A 120 15.21 7.89 -1.61
N LYS A 121 15.16 6.89 -2.51
CA LYS A 121 14.67 7.09 -3.86
C LYS A 121 13.17 7.32 -3.84
N ILE A 122 12.68 8.30 -4.57
CA ILE A 122 11.26 8.66 -4.65
C ILE A 122 10.82 8.61 -6.10
N TYR A 123 9.76 7.88 -6.38
CA TYR A 123 9.07 7.93 -7.65
C TYR A 123 7.83 8.81 -7.53
N ALA A 124 7.64 9.73 -8.46
CA ALA A 124 6.50 10.64 -8.49
C ALA A 124 6.02 10.86 -9.92
N PRO A 125 4.74 11.21 -10.16
CA PRO A 125 4.26 11.47 -11.50
C PRO A 125 4.92 12.72 -12.10
N LYS A 126 5.23 12.66 -13.40
CA LYS A 126 5.72 13.81 -14.15
C LYS A 126 4.53 14.66 -14.58
N GLU A 127 4.36 15.79 -13.95
CA GLU A 127 3.32 16.76 -14.25
C GLU A 127 3.90 18.12 -14.62
N GLY A 128 3.20 18.89 -15.47
CA GLY A 128 3.60 20.24 -15.87
C GLY A 128 3.47 21.25 -14.74
N PHE A 129 2.46 21.07 -13.89
CA PHE A 129 2.28 21.81 -12.63
C PHE A 129 2.38 20.81 -11.50
N GLY A 130 3.52 20.69 -10.91
CA GLY A 130 3.71 19.66 -9.91
C GLY A 130 4.05 20.24 -8.54
N ILE A 131 3.54 19.58 -7.51
CA ILE A 131 3.95 19.73 -6.12
C ILE A 131 5.44 19.40 -5.94
N PHE A 132 6.05 18.71 -6.91
CA PHE A 132 7.44 18.30 -6.89
C PHE A 132 8.41 19.34 -7.46
N GLY A 133 7.91 20.57 -7.68
CA GLY A 133 8.71 21.69 -8.18
C GLY A 133 8.96 21.63 -9.68
N SER A 134 8.00 22.09 -10.46
CA SER A 134 8.17 22.28 -11.90
C SER A 134 8.59 23.69 -12.25
N ASP A 135 9.33 23.85 -13.33
CA ASP A 135 9.70 25.12 -13.92
C ASP A 135 8.69 25.51 -15.01
N LEU A 136 8.15 26.71 -14.91
CA LEU A 136 7.28 27.27 -15.95
C LEU A 136 7.88 28.54 -16.51
N PRO A 137 7.93 28.70 -17.85
CA PRO A 137 8.33 29.95 -18.47
C PRO A 137 7.39 31.08 -18.03
N SER A 138 7.94 32.23 -17.60
CA SER A 138 7.13 33.38 -17.15
C SER A 138 6.20 33.97 -18.20
N LYS A 139 6.38 33.59 -19.47
CA LYS A 139 5.48 33.96 -20.56
C LYS A 139 4.09 33.32 -20.50
N PHE A 140 3.81 32.44 -19.52
CA PHE A 140 2.48 31.85 -19.36
C PHE A 140 1.41 32.87 -18.98
N PHE A 141 1.75 33.99 -18.33
CA PHE A 141 0.83 35.08 -18.08
C PHE A 141 1.00 36.22 -19.08
N ARG A 142 -0.10 36.90 -19.38
CA ARG A 142 -0.09 38.08 -20.21
C ARG A 142 0.44 39.27 -19.44
N LYS A 143 1.23 40.14 -20.09
CA LYS A 143 1.74 41.38 -19.52
C LYS A 143 0.88 42.57 -20.01
N ASP A 144 0.81 43.58 -19.19
CA ASP A 144 0.25 44.90 -19.54
C ASP A 144 1.26 45.97 -19.10
N ASP A 145 1.99 46.50 -20.08
CA ASP A 145 3.05 47.49 -19.84
C ASP A 145 2.50 48.89 -19.56
N SER A 146 1.18 49.11 -19.73
CA SER A 146 0.52 50.36 -19.34
C SER A 146 0.35 50.52 -17.82
N LEU A 147 0.41 49.41 -17.07
CA LEU A 147 0.30 49.47 -15.61
C LEU A 147 1.57 50.04 -14.94
N PRO A 148 1.46 50.82 -13.86
CA PRO A 148 2.59 51.14 -13.04
C PRO A 148 3.39 49.94 -12.56
N ALA A 149 4.72 50.06 -12.42
CA ALA A 149 5.58 48.95 -12.06
C ALA A 149 5.10 48.15 -10.82
N GLY A 150 4.64 48.89 -9.77
CA GLY A 150 4.14 48.25 -8.54
C GLY A 150 2.85 47.44 -8.69
N MET A 151 2.15 47.52 -9.84
CA MET A 151 0.97 46.73 -10.18
C MET A 151 1.30 45.60 -11.15
N ARG A 152 2.54 45.50 -11.60
CA ARG A 152 2.99 44.41 -12.52
C ARG A 152 3.70 43.32 -11.76
N TYR A 153 3.52 42.08 -12.19
CA TYR A 153 4.23 40.94 -11.61
C TYR A 153 5.75 41.18 -11.67
N TYR A 154 6.44 40.99 -10.57
CA TYR A 154 7.89 41.26 -10.41
C TYR A 154 8.31 42.66 -10.84
N ASN A 155 7.45 43.67 -10.61
CA ASN A 155 7.66 45.06 -11.08
C ASN A 155 7.92 45.18 -12.59
N GLY A 156 7.39 44.23 -13.38
CA GLY A 156 7.55 44.20 -14.84
C GLY A 156 8.74 43.39 -15.35
N ALA A 157 9.60 42.89 -14.44
CA ALA A 157 10.79 42.12 -14.77
C ALA A 157 10.77 40.72 -14.13
N PRO A 158 9.83 39.84 -14.55
CA PRO A 158 9.78 38.47 -14.00
C PRO A 158 11.01 37.65 -14.44
N PRO A 159 11.43 36.67 -13.61
CA PRO A 159 12.48 35.73 -14.00
C PRO A 159 12.08 34.99 -15.29
N GLU A 160 13.04 34.42 -16.01
CA GLU A 160 12.75 33.65 -17.22
C GLU A 160 11.84 32.45 -16.96
N THR A 161 12.07 31.79 -15.81
CA THR A 161 11.25 30.69 -15.31
C THR A 161 10.82 30.92 -13.88
N MET A 162 9.65 30.43 -13.53
CA MET A 162 9.14 30.42 -12.15
C MET A 162 8.96 28.97 -11.69
N LYS A 163 9.22 28.76 -10.39
CA LYS A 163 9.04 27.46 -9.76
C LYS A 163 7.65 27.35 -9.12
N PHE A 164 7.02 26.23 -9.35
CA PHE A 164 5.69 25.92 -8.83
C PHE A 164 5.72 24.60 -8.03
N GLY A 165 4.81 24.47 -7.10
CA GLY A 165 4.67 23.29 -6.24
C GLY A 165 5.65 23.29 -5.07
N THR A 166 5.59 22.22 -4.28
CA THR A 166 6.46 22.03 -3.11
C THR A 166 7.81 21.50 -3.58
N LEU A 167 8.85 22.29 -3.31
CA LEU A 167 10.22 21.86 -3.54
C LEU A 167 10.69 21.02 -2.36
N PHE A 168 11.35 19.90 -2.67
CA PHE A 168 12.11 19.11 -1.70
C PHE A 168 13.59 19.15 -2.12
N PRO A 169 14.33 20.21 -1.79
CA PRO A 169 15.70 20.40 -2.24
C PRO A 169 16.59 19.23 -1.79
N GLY A 170 17.32 18.64 -2.74
CA GLY A 170 18.22 17.51 -2.46
C GLY A 170 17.52 16.15 -2.38
N ALA A 171 16.19 16.07 -2.49
CA ALA A 171 15.49 14.79 -2.55
C ALA A 171 15.79 14.06 -3.88
N ASN A 172 15.95 12.74 -3.79
CA ASN A 172 16.25 11.86 -4.93
C ASN A 172 14.94 11.47 -5.64
N ILE A 173 14.31 12.43 -6.35
CA ILE A 173 13.03 12.26 -7.04
C ILE A 173 13.26 11.86 -8.50
N GLN A 174 12.71 10.73 -8.91
CA GLN A 174 12.59 10.30 -10.30
C GLN A 174 11.15 10.45 -10.76
N LEU A 175 10.94 11.31 -11.76
CA LEU A 175 9.62 11.57 -12.35
C LEU A 175 9.26 10.47 -13.36
N ILE A 176 8.05 9.94 -13.25
CA ILE A 176 7.48 8.90 -14.10
C ILE A 176 6.43 9.50 -15.01
N ASP A 177 6.65 9.39 -16.31
CA ASP A 177 5.77 9.97 -17.35
C ASP A 177 4.81 8.95 -17.96
N LYS A 178 5.21 7.70 -18.03
CA LYS A 178 4.47 6.57 -18.60
C LYS A 178 4.65 5.32 -17.76
N THR A 179 3.77 4.35 -17.91
CA THR A 179 3.89 3.04 -17.26
C THR A 179 5.30 2.48 -17.43
N THR A 180 5.97 2.19 -16.31
CA THR A 180 7.40 1.89 -16.26
C THR A 180 7.68 0.78 -15.25
N GLU A 181 8.38 -0.27 -15.67
CA GLU A 181 8.96 -1.25 -14.76
C GLU A 181 10.17 -0.60 -14.07
N VAL A 182 10.13 -0.51 -12.73
CA VAL A 182 11.15 0.17 -11.92
C VAL A 182 12.14 -0.80 -11.28
N THR A 183 11.72 -2.02 -11.06
CA THR A 183 12.56 -3.18 -10.69
C THR A 183 11.91 -4.44 -11.27
N PRO A 184 12.60 -5.57 -11.38
CA PRO A 184 11.96 -6.82 -11.80
C PRO A 184 10.68 -7.11 -11.00
N SER A 185 9.59 -7.40 -11.69
CA SER A 185 8.24 -7.64 -11.15
C SER A 185 7.53 -6.43 -10.53
N ILE A 186 8.12 -5.23 -10.50
CA ILE A 186 7.50 -4.03 -9.95
C ILE A 186 7.35 -2.97 -11.04
N THR A 187 6.10 -2.64 -11.37
CA THR A 187 5.76 -1.64 -12.38
C THR A 187 4.93 -0.52 -11.76
N LEU A 188 5.24 0.71 -12.11
CA LEU A 188 4.41 1.88 -11.83
C LEU A 188 3.54 2.15 -13.05
N ILE A 189 2.24 1.95 -12.92
CA ILE A 189 1.26 2.36 -13.92
C ILE A 189 1.10 3.86 -13.81
N ALA A 190 1.22 4.58 -14.92
CA ALA A 190 1.02 6.02 -14.98
C ALA A 190 -0.18 6.33 -15.89
N LEU A 191 -1.27 6.82 -15.29
CA LEU A 191 -2.47 7.24 -15.98
C LEU A 191 -2.78 8.70 -15.68
N THR A 192 -3.51 9.34 -16.60
CA THR A 192 -3.99 10.72 -16.47
C THR A 192 -5.49 10.71 -16.29
N SER A 193 -5.99 11.48 -15.32
CA SER A 193 -7.41 11.61 -15.09
C SER A 193 -8.06 12.49 -16.17
N GLU A 194 -9.18 12.04 -16.69
CA GLU A 194 -10.08 12.81 -17.57
C GLU A 194 -11.35 13.25 -16.82
N ALA A 195 -11.47 12.92 -15.54
CA ALA A 195 -12.65 13.21 -14.74
C ALA A 195 -12.78 14.70 -14.44
N PRO A 196 -14.00 15.26 -14.45
CA PRO A 196 -14.24 16.64 -14.03
C PRO A 196 -13.71 16.90 -12.61
N GLY A 197 -12.97 18.00 -12.41
CA GLY A 197 -12.36 18.38 -11.15
C GLY A 197 -10.95 17.83 -10.94
N THR A 198 -10.57 16.74 -11.61
CA THR A 198 -9.22 16.18 -11.58
C THR A 198 -8.61 16.00 -12.96
N LYS A 199 -9.17 16.66 -13.95
CA LYS A 199 -8.66 16.60 -15.33
C LYS A 199 -7.18 16.97 -15.39
N GLU A 200 -6.41 16.19 -16.14
CA GLU A 200 -4.96 16.30 -16.31
C GLU A 200 -4.12 15.91 -15.09
N LEU A 201 -4.74 15.51 -13.96
CA LEU A 201 -4.03 14.92 -12.84
C LEU A 201 -3.42 13.59 -13.26
N LYS A 202 -2.11 13.48 -13.16
CA LYS A 202 -1.40 12.23 -13.41
C LYS A 202 -1.27 11.45 -12.10
N GLU A 203 -1.59 10.16 -12.14
CA GLU A 203 -1.54 9.28 -10.97
C GLU A 203 -0.74 8.01 -11.26
N LEU A 204 0.09 7.61 -10.30
CA LEU A 204 0.84 6.36 -10.29
C LEU A 204 0.11 5.33 -9.43
N SER A 205 0.01 4.10 -9.96
CA SER A 205 -0.40 2.94 -9.19
C SER A 205 0.76 1.93 -9.15
N LEU A 206 0.95 1.27 -8.03
CA LEU A 206 2.03 0.28 -7.85
C LEU A 206 1.50 -1.11 -8.16
N THR A 207 2.10 -1.78 -9.13
CA THR A 207 1.84 -3.20 -9.42
C THR A 207 3.05 -4.04 -9.07
N ILE A 208 2.77 -5.19 -8.48
CA ILE A 208 3.78 -6.21 -8.22
C ILE A 208 3.29 -7.52 -8.82
N ASP A 209 4.04 -8.02 -9.79
CA ASP A 209 3.76 -9.30 -10.44
C ASP A 209 4.20 -10.46 -9.54
N THR A 210 3.27 -11.33 -9.21
CA THR A 210 3.51 -12.50 -8.34
C THR A 210 3.03 -13.77 -9.03
N PRO A 211 3.46 -14.96 -8.56
CA PRO A 211 2.96 -16.22 -9.08
C PRO A 211 1.43 -16.41 -9.01
N ASP A 212 0.78 -15.73 -8.06
CA ASP A 212 -0.66 -15.79 -7.85
C ASP A 212 -1.43 -14.71 -8.65
N GLY A 213 -0.72 -13.80 -9.33
CA GLY A 213 -1.26 -12.66 -10.07
C GLY A 213 -0.74 -11.32 -9.57
N VAL A 214 -1.29 -10.22 -10.07
CA VAL A 214 -0.89 -8.87 -9.68
C VAL A 214 -1.39 -8.52 -8.30
N VAL A 215 -0.51 -7.99 -7.45
CA VAL A 215 -0.84 -7.18 -6.29
C VAL A 215 -0.85 -5.72 -6.75
N LEU A 216 -2.00 -5.05 -6.67
CA LEU A 216 -2.21 -3.68 -7.13
C LEU A 216 -2.51 -2.76 -5.93
N VAL A 217 -1.66 -1.74 -5.74
CA VAL A 217 -1.83 -0.70 -4.73
C VAL A 217 -2.10 0.63 -5.42
N VAL A 218 -3.20 1.27 -5.05
CA VAL A 218 -3.66 2.53 -5.65
C VAL A 218 -3.74 3.65 -4.62
N GLY A 219 -3.56 4.91 -5.04
CA GLY A 219 -3.70 6.10 -4.20
C GLY A 219 -5.17 6.50 -4.03
N CYS A 220 -5.66 7.34 -4.94
CA CYS A 220 -7.06 7.75 -5.02
C CYS A 220 -7.84 7.14 -6.19
N SER A 221 -7.14 6.69 -7.22
CA SER A 221 -7.78 6.21 -8.46
C SER A 221 -8.54 7.30 -9.23
N HIS A 222 -7.99 8.53 -9.30
CA HIS A 222 -8.60 9.62 -10.08
C HIS A 222 -8.82 9.30 -11.57
N PRO A 223 -7.96 8.49 -12.24
CA PRO A 223 -8.24 8.03 -13.60
C PRO A 223 -9.42 7.07 -13.71
N GLY A 224 -9.97 6.63 -12.58
CA GLY A 224 -10.96 5.57 -12.47
C GLY A 224 -10.33 4.21 -12.15
N ILE A 225 -10.82 3.55 -11.09
CA ILE A 225 -10.28 2.25 -10.66
C ILE A 225 -10.38 1.18 -11.76
N GLU A 226 -11.46 1.20 -12.56
CA GLU A 226 -11.64 0.29 -13.68
C GLU A 226 -10.55 0.47 -14.74
N ALA A 227 -10.15 1.72 -15.04
CA ALA A 227 -9.08 2.02 -15.99
C ALA A 227 -7.70 1.55 -15.48
N ILE A 228 -7.44 1.74 -14.19
CA ILE A 228 -6.20 1.29 -13.55
C ILE A 228 -6.10 -0.26 -13.57
N VAL A 229 -7.19 -0.95 -13.24
CA VAL A 229 -7.25 -2.42 -13.29
C VAL A 229 -7.07 -2.93 -14.73
N ALA A 230 -7.70 -2.27 -15.71
CA ALA A 230 -7.53 -2.64 -17.12
C ALA A 230 -6.06 -2.46 -17.60
N GLU A 231 -5.34 -1.46 -17.10
CA GLU A 231 -3.92 -1.28 -17.40
C GLU A 231 -3.06 -2.34 -16.69
N ALA A 232 -3.37 -2.69 -15.44
CA ALA A 232 -2.68 -3.73 -14.69
C ALA A 232 -2.82 -5.11 -15.35
N LEU A 233 -3.98 -5.41 -15.96
CA LEU A 233 -4.22 -6.65 -16.70
C LEU A 233 -3.36 -6.79 -17.97
N LYS A 234 -2.73 -5.73 -18.46
CA LYS A 234 -1.74 -5.82 -19.55
C LYS A 234 -0.39 -6.35 -19.07
N ILE A 235 -0.09 -6.22 -17.76
CA ILE A 235 1.13 -6.73 -17.12
C ILE A 235 0.99 -8.21 -16.82
N ASN A 236 -0.12 -8.58 -16.18
CA ASN A 236 -0.51 -9.97 -15.94
C ASN A 236 -2.03 -10.08 -16.04
N GLN A 237 -2.55 -11.10 -16.71
CA GLN A 237 -3.98 -11.27 -17.00
C GLN A 237 -4.85 -11.58 -15.76
N HIS A 238 -4.28 -11.48 -14.55
CA HIS A 238 -4.94 -11.83 -13.31
C HIS A 238 -4.61 -10.83 -12.20
N ILE A 239 -5.62 -10.23 -11.57
CA ILE A 239 -5.48 -9.37 -10.40
C ILE A 239 -5.81 -10.19 -9.16
N HIS A 240 -4.76 -10.57 -8.45
CA HIS A 240 -4.89 -11.36 -7.22
C HIS A 240 -5.37 -10.49 -6.05
N PHE A 241 -4.84 -9.28 -5.91
CA PHE A 241 -5.14 -8.42 -4.77
C PHE A 241 -5.15 -6.94 -5.16
N LEU A 242 -6.19 -6.21 -4.72
CA LEU A 242 -6.35 -4.78 -4.98
C LEU A 242 -6.59 -4.04 -3.67
N THR A 243 -5.80 -2.98 -3.37
CA THR A 243 -5.92 -2.17 -2.16
C THR A 243 -5.64 -0.70 -2.40
N GLY A 244 -6.19 0.16 -1.54
CA GLY A 244 -6.07 1.62 -1.58
C GLY A 244 -7.40 2.32 -1.80
N GLY A 245 -7.39 3.57 -2.23
CA GLY A 245 -8.57 4.41 -2.45
C GLY A 245 -9.16 4.25 -3.86
N PHE A 246 -10.50 4.10 -3.95
CA PHE A 246 -11.20 3.91 -5.24
C PHE A 246 -11.95 5.15 -5.70
N HIS A 247 -11.80 6.27 -5.00
CA HIS A 247 -12.41 7.58 -5.27
C HIS A 247 -13.93 7.56 -5.48
N LEU A 248 -14.63 6.76 -4.65
CA LEU A 248 -16.09 6.63 -4.70
C LEU A 248 -16.80 7.41 -3.59
N VAL A 249 -16.05 8.16 -2.77
CA VAL A 249 -16.56 8.87 -1.58
C VAL A 249 -17.68 9.87 -1.90
N VAL A 250 -17.68 10.45 -3.11
CA VAL A 250 -18.73 11.37 -3.58
C VAL A 250 -19.64 10.74 -4.65
N ALA A 251 -19.43 9.46 -4.98
CA ALA A 251 -20.18 8.78 -6.02
C ALA A 251 -21.61 8.43 -5.56
N GLN A 252 -22.57 8.46 -6.48
CA GLN A 252 -23.93 8.00 -6.25
C GLN A 252 -24.00 6.46 -6.25
N ASN A 253 -24.95 5.89 -5.51
CA ASN A 253 -25.10 4.44 -5.36
C ASN A 253 -25.08 3.65 -6.69
N PRO A 254 -25.75 4.08 -7.79
CA PRO A 254 -25.68 3.33 -9.04
C PRO A 254 -24.26 3.24 -9.64
N VAL A 255 -23.44 4.28 -9.43
CA VAL A 255 -22.03 4.27 -9.87
C VAL A 255 -21.21 3.31 -9.00
N ILE A 256 -21.43 3.35 -7.69
CA ILE A 256 -20.77 2.45 -6.72
C ILE A 256 -21.08 0.99 -7.05
N GLU A 257 -22.35 0.66 -7.25
CA GLU A 257 -22.79 -0.70 -7.60
C GLU A 257 -22.21 -1.17 -8.93
N LYS A 258 -22.19 -0.30 -9.94
CA LYS A 258 -21.57 -0.59 -11.23
C LYS A 258 -20.09 -0.95 -11.08
N VAL A 259 -19.33 -0.12 -10.35
CA VAL A 259 -17.90 -0.34 -10.13
C VAL A 259 -17.66 -1.63 -9.33
N ALA A 260 -18.43 -1.86 -8.26
CA ALA A 260 -18.30 -3.08 -7.45
C ALA A 260 -18.52 -4.35 -8.29
N ASN A 261 -19.59 -4.37 -9.11
CA ASN A 261 -19.87 -5.49 -10.01
C ASN A 261 -18.81 -5.62 -11.10
N ALA A 262 -18.31 -4.52 -11.66
CA ALA A 262 -17.26 -4.56 -12.68
C ALA A 262 -15.98 -5.19 -12.14
N LEU A 263 -15.51 -4.76 -10.96
CA LEU A 263 -14.32 -5.33 -10.32
C LEU A 263 -14.46 -6.83 -10.06
N HIS A 264 -15.65 -7.26 -9.64
CA HIS A 264 -15.94 -8.65 -9.33
C HIS A 264 -16.23 -9.51 -10.57
N ASP A 265 -17.16 -9.09 -11.43
CA ASP A 265 -17.70 -9.92 -12.50
C ASP A 265 -16.96 -9.78 -13.82
N THR A 266 -16.49 -8.56 -14.13
CA THR A 266 -15.80 -8.29 -15.41
C THR A 266 -14.30 -8.50 -15.27
N TYR A 267 -13.67 -7.84 -14.28
CA TYR A 267 -12.23 -7.89 -14.09
C TYR A 267 -11.76 -9.09 -13.25
N LYS A 268 -12.68 -9.81 -12.61
CA LYS A 268 -12.41 -11.03 -11.85
C LYS A 268 -11.31 -10.85 -10.80
N VAL A 269 -11.31 -9.70 -10.12
CA VAL A 269 -10.37 -9.45 -9.01
C VAL A 269 -10.64 -10.47 -7.90
N ASP A 270 -9.58 -11.16 -7.42
CA ASP A 270 -9.76 -12.18 -6.39
C ASP A 270 -10.12 -11.54 -5.04
N PHE A 271 -9.27 -10.67 -4.53
CA PHE A 271 -9.43 -10.05 -3.20
C PHE A 271 -9.32 -8.55 -3.27
N ILE A 272 -10.12 -7.85 -2.46
CA ILE A 272 -10.06 -6.40 -2.33
C ILE A 272 -9.92 -5.98 -0.87
N ALA A 273 -9.17 -4.90 -0.66
CA ALA A 273 -9.01 -4.26 0.64
C ALA A 273 -9.08 -2.73 0.45
N PRO A 274 -10.28 -2.17 0.19
CA PRO A 274 -10.45 -0.75 -0.08
C PRO A 274 -10.21 0.10 1.17
N GLY A 275 -9.65 1.29 0.98
CA GLY A 275 -9.34 2.26 2.02
C GLY A 275 -9.63 3.69 1.59
N HIS A 276 -9.18 4.64 2.39
CA HIS A 276 -9.10 6.07 2.11
C HIS A 276 -10.38 6.67 1.47
N CYS A 277 -10.27 7.23 0.26
CA CYS A 277 -11.35 7.92 -0.47
C CYS A 277 -12.37 6.99 -1.15
N THR A 278 -12.39 5.69 -0.81
CA THR A 278 -13.42 4.77 -1.33
C THR A 278 -14.82 5.15 -0.82
N GLY A 279 -14.96 5.54 0.45
CA GLY A 279 -16.22 6.01 1.04
C GLY A 279 -17.10 4.91 1.62
N GLU A 280 -17.85 5.24 2.68
CA GLU A 280 -18.62 4.28 3.48
C GLU A 280 -19.69 3.53 2.68
N PRO A 281 -20.50 4.17 1.79
CA PRO A 281 -21.44 3.44 0.95
C PRO A 281 -20.76 2.44 0.02
N ALA A 282 -19.58 2.78 -0.49
CA ALA A 282 -18.82 1.90 -1.37
C ALA A 282 -18.20 0.72 -0.59
N PHE A 283 -17.73 0.92 0.64
CA PHE A 283 -17.32 -0.20 1.51
C PHE A 283 -18.45 -1.23 1.67
N THR A 284 -19.67 -0.78 1.94
CA THR A 284 -20.84 -1.65 2.08
C THR A 284 -21.15 -2.41 0.79
N ALA A 285 -21.17 -1.72 -0.36
CA ALA A 285 -21.46 -2.35 -1.65
C ALA A 285 -20.40 -3.38 -2.04
N LEU A 286 -19.11 -3.03 -1.88
CA LEU A 286 -17.98 -3.91 -2.17
C LEU A 286 -17.98 -5.14 -1.26
N GLN A 287 -18.29 -4.97 0.04
CA GLN A 287 -18.39 -6.08 0.98
C GLN A 287 -19.53 -7.04 0.60
N LYS A 288 -20.67 -6.51 0.16
CA LYS A 288 -21.80 -7.31 -0.31
C LYS A 288 -21.42 -8.14 -1.55
N VAL A 289 -20.70 -7.56 -2.51
CA VAL A 289 -20.34 -8.21 -3.77
C VAL A 289 -19.20 -9.22 -3.58
N PHE A 290 -18.16 -8.87 -2.84
CA PHE A 290 -16.99 -9.73 -2.67
C PHE A 290 -17.10 -10.76 -1.53
N GLY A 291 -18.00 -10.56 -0.56
CA GLY A 291 -18.16 -11.48 0.56
C GLY A 291 -16.86 -11.73 1.33
N ASP A 292 -16.47 -12.98 1.48
CA ASP A 292 -15.21 -13.38 2.19
C ASP A 292 -13.94 -12.93 1.47
N ARG A 293 -14.02 -12.43 0.25
CA ARG A 293 -12.91 -11.86 -0.53
C ARG A 293 -12.71 -10.35 -0.31
N TYR A 294 -13.59 -9.73 0.49
CA TYR A 294 -13.41 -8.38 0.99
C TYR A 294 -12.60 -8.40 2.29
N LEU A 295 -11.47 -7.72 2.32
CA LEU A 295 -10.59 -7.64 3.48
C LEU A 295 -10.64 -6.24 4.10
N TYR A 296 -10.61 -6.19 5.42
CA TYR A 296 -10.54 -4.93 6.14
C TYR A 296 -9.13 -4.33 6.05
N ALA A 297 -9.02 -3.05 5.67
CA ALA A 297 -7.74 -2.35 5.48
C ALA A 297 -7.69 -0.98 6.19
N GLY A 298 -8.29 -0.84 7.37
CA GLY A 298 -8.18 0.41 8.15
C GLY A 298 -6.78 0.64 8.73
N LEU A 299 -6.56 1.86 9.22
CA LEU A 299 -5.32 2.29 9.87
C LEU A 299 -4.81 1.24 10.87
N GLY A 300 -3.54 0.89 10.78
CA GLY A 300 -2.87 -0.10 11.61
C GLY A 300 -3.02 -1.55 11.15
N THR A 301 -3.89 -1.84 10.18
CA THR A 301 -4.04 -3.20 9.63
C THR A 301 -2.79 -3.63 8.89
N THR A 302 -2.37 -4.88 9.09
CA THR A 302 -1.35 -5.55 8.30
C THR A 302 -1.98 -6.71 7.55
N LEU A 303 -2.04 -6.61 6.25
CA LEU A 303 -2.51 -7.66 5.34
C LEU A 303 -1.32 -8.54 4.97
N SER A 304 -1.43 -9.85 5.19
CA SER A 304 -0.37 -10.81 4.85
C SER A 304 -0.87 -11.72 3.74
N MET A 305 -0.10 -11.79 2.66
CA MET A 305 -0.36 -12.70 1.55
C MET A 305 0.73 -13.79 1.53
N ARG A 306 0.33 -15.04 1.36
CA ARG A 306 1.29 -16.12 1.13
C ARG A 306 1.53 -16.19 -0.38
N ALA A 307 2.77 -16.00 -0.81
CA ALA A 307 3.15 -16.42 -2.15
C ALA A 307 3.17 -17.95 -2.14
N SER A 308 2.18 -18.56 -2.77
CA SER A 308 2.20 -20.02 -2.98
C SER A 308 3.38 -20.38 -3.88
N PRO A 309 4.16 -21.44 -3.57
CA PRO A 309 5.06 -22.01 -4.57
C PRO A 309 4.18 -22.43 -5.76
N ARG A 310 4.58 -22.05 -6.96
CA ARG A 310 3.88 -22.38 -8.20
C ARG A 310 3.58 -23.88 -8.23
N ALA A 311 2.41 -24.25 -7.71
CA ALA A 311 1.92 -25.61 -7.83
C ALA A 311 1.51 -25.81 -9.28
N ALA A 312 2.16 -26.75 -9.95
CA ALA A 312 1.60 -27.33 -11.15
C ALA A 312 0.22 -27.88 -10.79
N SER A 313 -0.83 -27.41 -11.49
CA SER A 313 -2.25 -27.83 -11.43
C SER A 313 -3.20 -26.99 -10.56
N ASN A 314 -4.12 -26.34 -11.23
CA ASN A 314 -5.51 -26.00 -10.89
C ASN A 314 -5.99 -26.37 -9.47
N GLN A 315 -5.78 -25.45 -8.50
CA GLN A 315 -6.66 -25.31 -7.33
C GLN A 315 -6.43 -23.93 -6.71
N GLY A 316 -7.51 -23.19 -6.43
CA GLY A 316 -7.48 -21.84 -5.90
C GLY A 316 -6.63 -21.72 -4.62
N GLY A 317 -5.70 -20.78 -4.64
CA GLY A 317 -4.83 -20.49 -3.51
C GLY A 317 -5.61 -19.91 -2.32
N ALA A 318 -5.52 -20.54 -1.16
CA ALA A 318 -6.11 -20.01 0.06
C ALA A 318 -5.20 -18.92 0.64
N LEU A 319 -5.73 -17.68 0.78
CA LEU A 319 -5.14 -16.65 1.61
C LEU A 319 -5.23 -17.04 3.08
N GLY A 320 -4.11 -17.29 3.70
CA GLY A 320 -4.04 -17.47 5.15
C GLY A 320 -3.96 -16.09 5.80
N LEU A 321 -5.05 -15.64 6.38
CA LEU A 321 -5.08 -14.44 7.22
C LEU A 321 -4.65 -14.86 8.62
N ASP A 322 -3.58 -14.24 9.12
CA ASP A 322 -3.22 -14.28 10.53
C ASP A 322 -3.67 -12.93 11.13
N ASP A 323 -5.00 -12.76 11.18
CA ASP A 323 -5.64 -11.69 11.92
C ASP A 323 -6.44 -12.31 13.07
N GLY A 324 -6.01 -12.07 14.28
CA GLY A 324 -6.74 -12.50 15.48
C GLY A 324 -8.15 -11.89 15.62
N ASP A 325 -8.70 -11.21 14.59
CA ASP A 325 -9.90 -10.38 14.72
C ASP A 325 -11.02 -10.62 13.69
N SER A 326 -10.86 -11.54 12.70
CA SER A 326 -11.94 -11.80 11.73
C SER A 326 -13.22 -12.38 12.36
N ARG A 327 -13.12 -12.98 13.57
CA ARG A 327 -14.29 -13.51 14.30
C ARG A 327 -15.14 -12.42 14.94
N SER A 328 -14.57 -11.27 15.32
CA SER A 328 -15.35 -10.19 15.97
C SER A 328 -16.22 -9.41 14.98
N TYR A 329 -15.87 -9.41 13.69
CA TYR A 329 -16.67 -8.70 12.66
C TYR A 329 -17.99 -9.39 12.34
N ARG A 330 -18.03 -10.74 12.36
CA ARG A 330 -19.29 -11.50 12.17
C ARG A 330 -20.29 -11.25 13.30
N THR A 331 -19.80 -10.99 14.51
CA THR A 331 -20.67 -10.73 15.69
C THR A 331 -21.22 -9.30 15.72
N LEU A 332 -20.55 -8.33 15.10
CA LEU A 332 -21.00 -6.94 15.03
C LEU A 332 -22.07 -6.73 13.94
N LEU A 333 -21.99 -7.41 12.80
CA LEU A 333 -22.99 -7.34 11.74
C LEU A 333 -24.30 -8.04 12.15
N ALA A 334 -24.23 -9.14 12.91
CA ALA A 334 -25.43 -9.81 13.44
C ALA A 334 -26.21 -8.99 14.49
N LYS A 335 -25.59 -7.95 15.07
CA LYS A 335 -26.23 -7.04 16.03
C LYS A 335 -26.79 -5.76 15.40
N SER A 336 -26.48 -5.43 14.14
CA SER A 336 -27.01 -4.26 13.46
C SER A 336 -28.40 -4.49 12.86
N ASP A 337 -28.82 -5.74 12.64
CA ASP A 337 -30.13 -6.07 12.09
C ASP A 337 -31.25 -5.98 13.12
N ASP A 338 -30.93 -5.91 14.43
CA ASP A 338 -31.92 -5.82 15.52
C ASP A 338 -32.27 -4.37 15.92
N LEU A 339 -31.80 -3.33 15.24
CA LEU A 339 -32.04 -1.92 15.59
C LEU A 339 -32.98 -1.15 14.63
N HIS A 340 -33.71 -1.82 13.76
CA HIS A 340 -34.66 -1.19 12.83
C HIS A 340 -36.15 -1.24 13.25
N GLU A 341 -36.45 -1.30 14.55
CA GLU A 341 -37.83 -1.06 15.04
C GLU A 341 -37.81 -0.15 16.28
N THR A 342 -37.58 1.14 16.10
CA THR A 342 -38.21 2.19 16.93
C THR A 342 -38.18 3.51 16.20
N GLY A 343 -39.38 4.01 15.88
CA GLY A 343 -39.56 5.26 15.14
C GLY A 343 -39.03 6.48 15.88
N VAL A 344 -38.35 7.36 15.16
CA VAL A 344 -38.14 8.76 15.54
C VAL A 344 -38.46 9.67 14.36
N SER A 345 -39.30 10.64 14.66
CA SER A 345 -39.96 11.64 13.85
C SER A 345 -39.01 12.48 13.00
N VAL A 346 -39.47 12.74 11.77
CA VAL A 346 -38.95 13.75 10.83
C VAL A 346 -39.14 15.14 11.46
N VAL A 347 -38.06 15.89 11.62
CA VAL A 347 -38.08 17.36 11.73
C VAL A 347 -37.67 17.95 10.39
N ARG A 348 -38.63 18.52 9.68
CA ARG A 348 -38.42 19.44 8.57
C ARG A 348 -37.80 20.72 9.08
N LEU A 349 -36.67 21.13 8.54
CA LEU A 349 -36.23 22.52 8.57
C LEU A 349 -36.51 23.16 7.21
N ALA A 350 -37.41 24.13 7.27
CA ALA A 350 -37.76 25.02 6.17
C ALA A 350 -36.67 26.08 5.94
N GLY A 351 -36.45 26.37 4.71
CA GLY A 351 -35.97 27.51 3.98
C GLY A 351 -35.24 28.66 4.69
N VAL A 352 -34.11 29.07 4.06
CA VAL A 352 -33.79 30.49 3.83
C VAL A 352 -33.18 30.61 2.43
N GLN A 353 -33.61 31.64 1.76
CA GLN A 353 -33.32 32.08 0.39
C GLN A 353 -31.82 32.24 0.10
#